data_d6ebb011daaf3df9013765bb110015a4
#
_entry.id   d6ebb011daaf3df9013765bb110015a4
#
_cell.length_a   1.000
_cell.length_b   1.000
_cell.length_c   1.000
_cell.angle_alpha   90.00
_cell.angle_beta   90.00
_cell.angle_gamma   90.00
#
_symmetry.space_group_name_H-M   'P 1'
#
loop_
_entity.id
_entity.type
_entity.pdbx_description
1 polymer ?
#
loop_
_entity_poly.entity_id
_entity_poly.type
_entity_poly.pdbx_seq_one_letter_code
_entity_poly.pdbx_strand_id
1 'polypeptide(L)'
;MGRKAQFGIVAAVLLLLVFAVAAVAYDSSQQDEIADGVTVAGVDVGGLNEEQAQRKVRRKLLAPLRHSIRVGYDGRTWELSGARLNVSADLDAAVSEALEASREDSLPQRLVRYVTGGEVDERVSAEVTYSERAVNRFVRRVAEDLAIEPMDATVAADGDSLEVVPAEHGRKLRDNLLTDKLNAAVLNANADRTIAARTRSLAPEVTVDEVAAEYPTYLTLDRGSYTLRFWKNLKLAKTYTVAVGQEGLETPEGLYSIESKEVEPTWHVPESDWAGELAGQSIPPGPSNPLKARWMGIFEGAGIHGTEETSSLGTAASHGCVRMSIPDVEELYEEVELGTPIYIGN
;
A
#
# COMPACT_ATOMS: atom_id res chain seq x y z
N MET A 1 -46.53 -76.64 -43.04
CA MET A 1 -45.69 -75.52 -43.44
C MET A 1 -44.81 -75.99 -44.58
N GLY A 2 -44.90 -75.37 -45.76
CA GLY A 2 -44.16 -75.86 -46.93
C GLY A 2 -42.66 -75.53 -46.84
N ARG A 3 -41.84 -76.41 -47.40
CA ARG A 3 -40.37 -76.29 -47.48
C ARG A 3 -39.84 -74.88 -47.84
N LYS A 4 -40.58 -74.12 -48.64
CA LYS A 4 -40.27 -72.73 -49.04
C LYS A 4 -40.39 -71.73 -47.84
N ALA A 5 -41.39 -71.95 -46.95
CA ALA A 5 -41.54 -71.14 -45.74
C ALA A 5 -40.44 -71.40 -44.69
N GLN A 6 -39.96 -72.64 -44.59
CA GLN A 6 -38.88 -73.04 -43.77
C GLN A 6 -37.53 -72.41 -44.25
N PHE A 7 -37.30 -72.47 -45.60
CA PHE A 7 -36.09 -71.78 -46.15
C PHE A 7 -36.14 -70.26 -45.98
N GLY A 8 -37.30 -69.64 -46.09
CA GLY A 8 -37.48 -68.22 -45.84
C GLY A 8 -37.18 -67.81 -44.36
N ILE A 9 -37.64 -68.65 -43.43
CA ILE A 9 -37.39 -68.43 -42.00
C ILE A 9 -35.90 -68.60 -41.66
N VAL A 10 -35.25 -69.63 -42.16
CA VAL A 10 -33.83 -69.91 -41.99
C VAL A 10 -32.99 -68.79 -42.60
N ALA A 11 -33.35 -68.30 -43.82
CA ALA A 11 -32.65 -67.17 -44.45
C ALA A 11 -32.82 -65.87 -43.64
N ALA A 12 -34.05 -65.59 -43.12
CA ALA A 12 -34.28 -64.43 -42.27
C ALA A 12 -33.51 -64.48 -40.94
N VAL A 13 -33.42 -65.67 -40.29
CA VAL A 13 -32.66 -65.85 -39.08
C VAL A 13 -31.14 -65.69 -39.34
N LEU A 14 -30.61 -66.20 -40.44
CA LEU A 14 -29.23 -66.06 -40.84
C LEU A 14 -28.90 -64.57 -41.11
N LEU A 15 -29.79 -63.83 -41.80
CA LEU A 15 -29.66 -62.40 -42.02
C LEU A 15 -29.64 -61.60 -40.70
N LEU A 16 -30.52 -61.95 -39.77
CA LEU A 16 -30.59 -61.34 -38.45
C LEU A 16 -29.30 -61.65 -37.63
N LEU A 17 -28.75 -62.87 -37.71
CA LEU A 17 -27.48 -63.22 -37.08
C LEU A 17 -26.26 -62.48 -37.67
N VAL A 18 -26.23 -62.39 -39.00
CA VAL A 18 -25.17 -61.60 -39.66
C VAL A 18 -25.26 -60.13 -39.28
N PHE A 19 -26.48 -59.57 -39.25
CA PHE A 19 -26.71 -58.19 -38.80
C PHE A 19 -26.28 -58.00 -37.32
N ALA A 20 -26.67 -58.90 -36.44
CA ALA A 20 -26.31 -58.85 -35.03
C ALA A 20 -24.78 -58.92 -34.83
N VAL A 21 -24.08 -59.82 -35.55
CA VAL A 21 -22.62 -59.90 -35.48
C VAL A 21 -21.98 -58.65 -36.05
N ALA A 22 -22.47 -58.13 -37.19
CA ALA A 22 -21.97 -56.87 -37.75
C ALA A 22 -22.20 -55.66 -36.81
N ALA A 23 -23.36 -55.64 -36.16
CA ALA A 23 -23.73 -54.59 -35.20
C ALA A 23 -22.79 -54.64 -33.96
N VAL A 24 -22.54 -55.83 -33.40
CA VAL A 24 -21.60 -56.01 -32.27
C VAL A 24 -20.16 -55.71 -32.69
N ALA A 25 -19.74 -56.11 -33.86
CA ALA A 25 -18.40 -55.80 -34.38
C ALA A 25 -18.21 -54.30 -34.61
N TYR A 26 -19.21 -53.61 -35.14
CA TYR A 26 -19.24 -52.17 -35.32
C TYR A 26 -19.23 -51.44 -33.95
N ASP A 27 -20.09 -51.82 -33.00
CA ASP A 27 -20.12 -51.27 -31.66
C ASP A 27 -18.75 -51.46 -30.96
N SER A 28 -18.14 -52.64 -31.10
CA SER A 28 -16.81 -52.88 -30.54
C SER A 28 -15.72 -51.98 -31.14
N SER A 29 -15.83 -51.65 -32.42
CA SER A 29 -14.91 -50.72 -33.08
C SER A 29 -15.07 -49.28 -32.65
N GLN A 30 -16.24 -48.91 -32.14
CA GLN A 30 -16.57 -47.58 -31.65
C GLN A 30 -16.38 -47.41 -30.12
N GLN A 31 -16.09 -48.51 -29.41
CA GLN A 31 -15.95 -48.45 -27.94
C GLN A 31 -14.79 -47.57 -27.44
N ASP A 32 -13.80 -47.30 -28.28
CA ASP A 32 -12.68 -46.45 -27.98
C ASP A 32 -12.88 -44.99 -28.41
N GLU A 33 -14.06 -44.67 -28.99
CA GLU A 33 -14.44 -43.30 -29.42
C GLU A 33 -15.51 -42.72 -28.52
N ILE A 34 -15.36 -41.41 -28.20
CA ILE A 34 -16.32 -40.64 -27.42
C ILE A 34 -17.54 -40.35 -28.32
N ALA A 35 -18.73 -40.51 -27.80
CA ALA A 35 -19.97 -40.24 -28.53
C ALA A 35 -20.12 -38.78 -28.97
N ASP A 36 -20.74 -38.55 -30.11
CA ASP A 36 -21.05 -37.20 -30.58
C ASP A 36 -21.94 -36.45 -29.56
N GLY A 37 -21.68 -35.15 -29.40
CA GLY A 37 -22.37 -34.27 -28.44
C GLY A 37 -21.77 -34.24 -27.04
N VAL A 38 -20.76 -35.07 -26.74
CA VAL A 38 -20.05 -35.03 -25.48
C VAL A 38 -19.02 -33.89 -25.49
N THR A 39 -19.01 -33.09 -24.41
CA THR A 39 -18.04 -32.01 -24.24
C THR A 39 -17.24 -32.17 -22.94
N VAL A 40 -15.95 -31.86 -22.95
CA VAL A 40 -15.08 -31.78 -21.78
C VAL A 40 -14.67 -30.34 -21.58
N ALA A 41 -15.04 -29.74 -20.44
CA ALA A 41 -14.82 -28.33 -20.13
C ALA A 41 -15.23 -27.37 -21.26
N GLY A 42 -16.38 -27.67 -21.94
CA GLY A 42 -16.89 -26.90 -23.05
C GLY A 42 -16.16 -27.11 -24.38
N VAL A 43 -15.23 -28.04 -24.44
CA VAL A 43 -14.57 -28.48 -25.68
C VAL A 43 -15.28 -29.73 -26.19
N ASP A 44 -15.90 -29.64 -27.38
CA ASP A 44 -16.49 -30.82 -28.06
C ASP A 44 -15.38 -31.85 -28.33
N VAL A 45 -15.64 -33.11 -27.90
CA VAL A 45 -14.71 -34.24 -28.02
C VAL A 45 -15.35 -35.43 -28.74
N GLY A 46 -16.57 -35.26 -29.30
CA GLY A 46 -17.27 -36.30 -30.06
C GLY A 46 -16.43 -36.82 -31.21
N GLY A 47 -16.55 -38.13 -31.48
CA GLY A 47 -15.83 -38.85 -32.51
C GLY A 47 -14.31 -38.99 -32.32
N LEU A 48 -13.80 -38.63 -31.12
CA LEU A 48 -12.37 -38.72 -30.80
C LEU A 48 -12.08 -39.89 -29.85
N ASN A 49 -10.92 -40.51 -30.03
CA ASN A 49 -10.40 -41.42 -29.02
C ASN A 49 -9.81 -40.64 -27.86
N GLU A 50 -9.53 -41.34 -26.75
CA GLU A 50 -9.01 -40.76 -25.51
C GLU A 50 -7.80 -39.84 -25.74
N GLU A 51 -6.79 -40.29 -26.48
CA GLU A 51 -5.56 -39.52 -26.72
C GLU A 51 -5.80 -38.26 -27.59
N GLN A 52 -6.68 -38.37 -28.56
CA GLN A 52 -7.08 -37.23 -29.43
C GLN A 52 -7.89 -36.21 -28.63
N ALA A 53 -8.82 -36.64 -27.78
CA ALA A 53 -9.61 -35.82 -26.91
C ALA A 53 -8.71 -35.04 -25.91
N GLN A 54 -7.83 -35.73 -25.23
CA GLN A 54 -6.86 -35.10 -24.33
C GLN A 54 -6.00 -34.03 -25.04
N ARG A 55 -5.50 -34.32 -26.24
CA ARG A 55 -4.76 -33.34 -27.05
C ARG A 55 -5.60 -32.13 -27.43
N LYS A 56 -6.86 -32.36 -27.84
CA LYS A 56 -7.80 -31.29 -28.22
C LYS A 56 -8.15 -30.39 -27.01
N VAL A 57 -8.48 -31.00 -25.88
CA VAL A 57 -8.81 -30.25 -24.65
C VAL A 57 -7.57 -29.50 -24.14
N ARG A 58 -6.40 -30.15 -24.07
CA ARG A 58 -5.16 -29.49 -23.67
C ARG A 58 -4.85 -28.24 -24.50
N ARG A 59 -5.03 -28.34 -25.82
CA ARG A 59 -4.78 -27.23 -26.75
C ARG A 59 -5.83 -26.12 -26.62
N LYS A 60 -7.11 -26.48 -26.46
CA LYS A 60 -8.21 -25.50 -26.44
C LYS A 60 -8.45 -24.88 -25.07
N LEU A 61 -8.25 -25.64 -23.99
CA LEU A 61 -8.47 -25.19 -22.60
C LEU A 61 -7.18 -24.68 -21.98
N LEU A 62 -6.12 -25.51 -21.88
CA LEU A 62 -4.94 -25.17 -21.07
C LEU A 62 -3.97 -24.22 -21.76
N ALA A 63 -3.80 -24.31 -23.09
CA ALA A 63 -2.83 -23.47 -23.78
C ALA A 63 -3.14 -21.96 -23.66
N PRO A 64 -4.40 -21.49 -23.82
CA PRO A 64 -4.73 -20.10 -23.59
C PRO A 64 -4.55 -19.65 -22.15
N LEU A 65 -4.83 -20.52 -21.16
CA LEU A 65 -4.67 -20.21 -19.73
C LEU A 65 -3.19 -20.03 -19.33
N ARG A 66 -2.25 -20.59 -20.09
CA ARG A 66 -0.81 -20.46 -19.87
C ARG A 66 -0.19 -19.20 -20.45
N HIS A 67 -0.96 -18.35 -21.11
CA HIS A 67 -0.47 -17.05 -21.54
C HIS A 67 -0.22 -16.15 -20.33
N SER A 68 0.81 -15.30 -20.45
CA SER A 68 1.12 -14.31 -19.43
C SER A 68 -0.03 -13.30 -19.24
N ILE A 69 -0.17 -12.82 -18.02
CA ILE A 69 -1.11 -11.73 -17.68
C ILE A 69 -0.29 -10.49 -17.38
N ARG A 70 -0.67 -9.36 -17.99
CA ARG A 70 -0.05 -8.05 -17.75
C ARG A 70 -0.91 -7.22 -16.82
N VAL A 71 -0.25 -6.56 -15.87
CA VAL A 71 -0.90 -5.60 -14.97
C VAL A 71 -0.29 -4.24 -15.25
N GLY A 72 -1.12 -3.26 -15.55
CA GLY A 72 -0.72 -1.89 -15.87
C GLY A 72 -1.18 -0.88 -14.82
N TYR A 73 -0.36 0.14 -14.56
CA TYR A 73 -0.70 1.31 -13.75
C TYR A 73 0.18 2.48 -14.16
N ASP A 74 -0.42 3.58 -14.58
CA ASP A 74 0.25 4.86 -14.89
C ASP A 74 1.54 4.70 -15.73
N GLY A 75 1.41 4.00 -16.88
CA GLY A 75 2.51 3.74 -17.80
C GLY A 75 3.49 2.63 -17.36
N ARG A 76 3.43 2.14 -16.13
CA ARG A 76 4.21 0.99 -15.65
C ARG A 76 3.47 -0.30 -15.94
N THR A 77 4.22 -1.36 -16.19
CA THR A 77 3.65 -2.68 -16.49
C THR A 77 4.41 -3.78 -15.78
N TRP A 78 3.67 -4.73 -15.21
CA TRP A 78 4.20 -5.96 -14.60
C TRP A 78 3.64 -7.16 -15.34
N GLU A 79 4.43 -8.21 -15.47
CA GLU A 79 4.01 -9.44 -16.13
C GLU A 79 4.02 -10.63 -15.17
N LEU A 80 2.87 -11.29 -15.06
CA LEU A 80 2.74 -12.59 -14.42
C LEU A 80 2.87 -13.66 -15.49
N SER A 81 4.04 -14.29 -15.55
CA SER A 81 4.32 -15.34 -16.53
C SER A 81 3.42 -16.57 -16.34
N GLY A 82 2.82 -17.03 -17.43
CA GLY A 82 2.00 -18.24 -17.44
C GLY A 82 2.73 -19.48 -16.94
N ALA A 83 4.05 -19.57 -17.14
CA ALA A 83 4.85 -20.66 -16.60
C ALA A 83 4.87 -20.70 -15.06
N ARG A 84 4.83 -19.53 -14.41
CA ARG A 84 4.78 -19.43 -12.93
C ARG A 84 3.42 -19.79 -12.36
N LEU A 85 2.36 -19.64 -13.14
CA LEU A 85 1.00 -20.00 -12.74
C LEU A 85 0.83 -21.51 -12.60
N ASN A 86 1.65 -22.33 -13.30
CA ASN A 86 1.59 -23.79 -13.27
C ASN A 86 0.16 -24.32 -13.46
N VAL A 87 -0.53 -23.77 -14.46
CA VAL A 87 -1.93 -24.15 -14.76
C VAL A 87 -1.97 -25.60 -15.23
N SER A 88 -2.79 -26.42 -14.59
CA SER A 88 -3.02 -27.82 -14.90
C SER A 88 -4.49 -28.19 -14.73
N ALA A 89 -4.87 -29.32 -15.33
CA ALA A 89 -6.15 -29.97 -15.10
C ALA A 89 -5.94 -31.48 -15.24
N ASP A 90 -6.72 -32.26 -14.53
CA ASP A 90 -6.75 -33.71 -14.68
C ASP A 90 -7.57 -34.05 -15.93
N LEU A 91 -6.90 -34.04 -17.08
CA LEU A 91 -7.53 -34.36 -18.37
C LEU A 91 -7.73 -35.86 -18.55
N ASP A 92 -6.95 -36.70 -17.86
CA ASP A 92 -7.06 -38.14 -17.97
C ASP A 92 -8.37 -38.59 -17.32
N ALA A 93 -8.65 -38.15 -16.10
CA ALA A 93 -9.90 -38.42 -15.41
C ALA A 93 -11.12 -37.86 -16.20
N ALA A 94 -11.05 -36.59 -16.66
CA ALA A 94 -12.17 -35.97 -17.36
C ALA A 94 -12.48 -36.64 -18.73
N VAL A 95 -11.45 -37.06 -19.47
CA VAL A 95 -11.67 -37.75 -20.75
C VAL A 95 -12.12 -39.20 -20.52
N SER A 96 -11.64 -39.89 -19.51
CA SER A 96 -12.13 -41.22 -19.12
C SER A 96 -13.61 -41.18 -18.74
N GLU A 97 -14.03 -40.17 -17.94
CA GLU A 97 -15.44 -39.94 -17.60
C GLU A 97 -16.31 -39.71 -18.86
N ALA A 98 -15.82 -38.90 -19.81
CA ALA A 98 -16.49 -38.66 -21.09
C ALA A 98 -16.66 -39.94 -21.91
N LEU A 99 -15.63 -40.80 -21.88
CA LEU A 99 -15.67 -42.09 -22.56
C LEU A 99 -16.65 -43.06 -21.86
N GLU A 100 -16.66 -43.08 -20.51
CA GLU A 100 -17.62 -43.89 -19.76
C GLU A 100 -19.05 -43.44 -20.00
N ALA A 101 -19.35 -42.15 -19.98
CA ALA A 101 -20.66 -41.59 -20.30
C ALA A 101 -21.12 -41.98 -21.69
N SER A 102 -20.20 -42.08 -22.64
CA SER A 102 -20.50 -42.52 -24.01
C SER A 102 -20.93 -43.99 -24.09
N ARG A 103 -20.57 -44.81 -23.07
CA ARG A 103 -20.84 -46.26 -22.99
C ARG A 103 -22.06 -46.63 -22.13
N GLU A 104 -22.65 -45.69 -21.40
CA GLU A 104 -23.77 -45.95 -20.46
C GLU A 104 -25.04 -46.47 -21.14
N ASP A 105 -25.27 -46.09 -22.42
CA ASP A 105 -26.40 -46.57 -23.19
C ASP A 105 -26.35 -48.09 -23.50
N SER A 106 -27.52 -48.72 -23.54
CA SER A 106 -27.62 -50.14 -23.98
C SER A 106 -27.23 -50.27 -25.44
N LEU A 107 -26.73 -51.48 -25.84
CA LEU A 107 -26.38 -51.78 -27.23
C LEU A 107 -27.44 -51.35 -28.24
N PRO A 108 -28.78 -51.65 -28.08
CA PRO A 108 -29.80 -51.19 -29.00
C PRO A 108 -29.89 -49.65 -29.11
N GLN A 109 -29.71 -48.92 -27.99
CA GLN A 109 -29.76 -47.47 -27.98
C GLN A 109 -28.57 -46.87 -28.72
N ARG A 110 -27.35 -47.41 -28.49
CA ARG A 110 -26.14 -46.99 -29.22
C ARG A 110 -26.28 -47.23 -30.72
N LEU A 111 -26.78 -48.40 -31.14
CA LEU A 111 -27.02 -48.69 -32.55
C LEU A 111 -28.02 -47.75 -33.20
N VAL A 112 -29.15 -47.44 -32.53
CA VAL A 112 -30.10 -46.46 -33.01
C VAL A 112 -29.43 -45.09 -33.18
N ARG A 113 -28.62 -44.65 -32.20
CA ARG A 113 -27.90 -43.40 -32.23
C ARG A 113 -26.94 -43.34 -33.45
N TYR A 114 -26.13 -44.38 -33.67
CA TYR A 114 -25.24 -44.47 -34.84
C TYR A 114 -25.97 -44.37 -36.19
N VAL A 115 -27.14 -44.97 -36.29
CA VAL A 115 -27.93 -44.96 -37.55
C VAL A 115 -28.66 -43.63 -37.74
N THR A 116 -29.12 -43.00 -36.68
CA THR A 116 -29.90 -41.75 -36.73
C THR A 116 -29.09 -40.50 -36.61
N GLY A 117 -27.80 -40.59 -36.27
CA GLY A 117 -26.96 -39.45 -35.98
C GLY A 117 -27.35 -38.75 -34.67
N GLY A 118 -27.83 -39.49 -33.66
CA GLY A 118 -28.20 -38.96 -32.36
C GLY A 118 -26.95 -38.55 -31.55
N GLU A 119 -27.08 -37.47 -30.78
CA GLU A 119 -26.00 -36.94 -29.91
C GLU A 119 -26.26 -37.29 -28.45
N VAL A 120 -25.21 -37.41 -27.66
CA VAL A 120 -25.22 -37.49 -26.19
C VAL A 120 -24.96 -36.09 -25.68
N ASP A 121 -25.95 -35.39 -25.08
CA ASP A 121 -25.74 -34.07 -24.48
C ASP A 121 -25.15 -34.24 -23.08
N GLU A 122 -23.85 -34.61 -23.03
CA GLU A 122 -23.12 -34.81 -21.78
C GLU A 122 -22.00 -33.77 -21.66
N ARG A 123 -21.88 -33.18 -20.45
CA ARG A 123 -20.94 -32.10 -20.16
C ARG A 123 -20.06 -32.47 -19.00
N VAL A 124 -18.91 -33.01 -19.31
CA VAL A 124 -17.89 -33.33 -18.30
C VAL A 124 -17.12 -32.10 -17.95
N SER A 125 -16.96 -31.83 -16.64
CA SER A 125 -16.13 -30.74 -16.15
C SER A 125 -14.66 -31.20 -16.00
N ALA A 126 -13.70 -30.30 -16.29
CA ALA A 126 -12.32 -30.51 -15.92
C ALA A 126 -11.91 -29.43 -14.92
N GLU A 127 -11.56 -29.84 -13.71
CA GLU A 127 -11.13 -28.91 -12.68
C GLU A 127 -9.75 -28.35 -13.02
N VAL A 128 -9.70 -27.03 -13.22
CA VAL A 128 -8.45 -26.31 -13.51
C VAL A 128 -7.83 -25.86 -12.20
N THR A 129 -6.61 -26.26 -11.98
CA THR A 129 -5.79 -25.85 -10.81
C THR A 129 -4.65 -24.93 -11.24
N TYR A 130 -4.21 -24.06 -10.35
CA TYR A 130 -3.10 -23.14 -10.58
C TYR A 130 -2.40 -22.77 -9.28
N SER A 131 -1.24 -22.12 -9.38
CA SER A 131 -0.46 -21.69 -8.21
C SER A 131 -0.96 -20.37 -7.64
N GLU A 132 -1.85 -20.41 -6.66
CA GLU A 132 -2.28 -19.23 -5.87
C GLU A 132 -1.08 -18.51 -5.22
N ARG A 133 -0.06 -19.28 -4.81
CA ARG A 133 1.18 -18.68 -4.28
C ARG A 133 1.89 -17.80 -5.32
N ALA A 134 1.81 -18.13 -6.60
CA ALA A 134 2.41 -17.32 -7.65
C ALA A 134 1.64 -16.01 -7.83
N VAL A 135 0.31 -16.07 -7.79
CA VAL A 135 -0.58 -14.88 -7.82
C VAL A 135 -0.29 -13.98 -6.64
N ASN A 136 -0.30 -14.52 -5.41
CA ASN A 136 -0.08 -13.75 -4.19
C ASN A 136 1.31 -13.09 -4.14
N ARG A 137 2.38 -13.80 -4.57
CA ARG A 137 3.71 -13.20 -4.67
C ARG A 137 3.77 -12.10 -5.72
N PHE A 138 3.06 -12.27 -6.83
CA PHE A 138 3.01 -11.25 -7.86
C PHE A 138 2.29 -10.00 -7.39
N VAL A 139 1.10 -10.14 -6.76
CA VAL A 139 0.33 -9.02 -6.18
C VAL A 139 1.18 -8.26 -5.16
N ARG A 140 1.87 -8.97 -4.27
CA ARG A 140 2.75 -8.34 -3.27
C ARG A 140 3.85 -7.51 -3.92
N ARG A 141 4.51 -8.02 -4.96
CA ARG A 141 5.52 -7.23 -5.71
C ARG A 141 4.92 -5.97 -6.32
N VAL A 142 3.75 -6.07 -6.96
CA VAL A 142 3.06 -4.90 -7.52
C VAL A 142 2.68 -3.91 -6.41
N ALA A 143 2.26 -4.42 -5.24
CA ALA A 143 1.94 -3.59 -4.09
C ALA A 143 3.17 -2.84 -3.56
N GLU A 144 4.30 -3.53 -3.39
CA GLU A 144 5.57 -2.94 -2.95
C GLU A 144 6.07 -1.87 -3.93
N ASP A 145 6.01 -2.16 -5.24
CA ASP A 145 6.43 -1.24 -6.29
C ASP A 145 5.54 0.02 -6.43
N LEU A 146 4.28 -0.05 -5.99
CA LEU A 146 3.30 1.04 -6.06
C LEU A 146 3.12 1.78 -4.75
N ALA A 147 3.57 1.22 -3.63
CA ALA A 147 3.43 1.83 -2.32
C ALA A 147 4.16 3.18 -2.26
N ILE A 148 3.48 4.16 -1.71
CA ILE A 148 4.03 5.44 -1.27
C ILE A 148 3.48 5.64 0.14
N GLU A 149 4.38 5.74 1.12
CA GLU A 149 3.96 6.07 2.47
C GLU A 149 3.51 7.53 2.52
N PRO A 150 2.47 7.86 3.30
CA PRO A 150 2.10 9.25 3.53
C PRO A 150 3.19 9.96 4.34
N MET A 151 3.34 11.25 4.10
CA MET A 151 4.20 12.11 4.93
C MET A 151 3.32 13.09 5.70
N ASP A 152 3.56 13.20 7.00
CA ASP A 152 2.86 14.14 7.86
C ASP A 152 3.37 15.56 7.62
N ALA A 153 2.49 16.53 7.86
CA ALA A 153 2.91 17.90 7.91
C ALA A 153 3.86 18.10 9.10
N THR A 154 4.89 18.91 8.91
CA THR A 154 5.85 19.26 9.94
C THR A 154 6.18 20.74 9.89
N VAL A 155 6.91 21.21 10.91
CA VAL A 155 7.44 22.57 10.97
C VAL A 155 8.95 22.48 10.79
N ALA A 156 9.46 23.20 9.80
CA ALA A 156 10.88 23.43 9.62
C ALA A 156 11.20 24.85 10.13
N ALA A 157 12.02 24.95 11.17
CA ALA A 157 12.46 26.22 11.73
C ALA A 157 13.93 26.46 11.39
N ASP A 158 14.21 27.70 11.04
CA ASP A 158 15.56 28.26 10.96
C ASP A 158 15.61 29.51 11.86
N GLY A 159 16.76 30.08 12.13
CA GLY A 159 16.87 31.28 12.97
C GLY A 159 15.99 32.45 12.49
N ASP A 160 15.84 32.59 11.18
CA ASP A 160 15.12 33.68 10.53
C ASP A 160 13.78 33.30 9.94
N SER A 161 13.43 32.02 9.84
CA SER A 161 12.20 31.54 9.20
C SER A 161 11.52 30.39 9.96
N LEU A 162 10.25 30.24 9.69
CA LEU A 162 9.42 29.13 10.13
C LEU A 162 8.54 28.72 8.96
N GLU A 163 8.82 27.56 8.38
CA GLU A 163 8.09 27.04 7.23
C GLU A 163 7.27 25.80 7.60
N VAL A 164 6.06 25.75 7.08
CA VAL A 164 5.23 24.54 7.18
C VAL A 164 5.55 23.64 6.00
N VAL A 165 6.11 22.46 6.28
CA VAL A 165 6.25 21.39 5.30
C VAL A 165 4.89 20.72 5.14
N PRO A 166 4.25 20.81 3.98
CA PRO A 166 2.91 20.27 3.81
C PRO A 166 2.89 18.74 3.90
N ALA A 167 1.77 18.21 4.38
CA ALA A 167 1.53 16.78 4.37
C ALA A 167 1.38 16.25 2.93
N GLU A 168 1.86 15.05 2.68
CA GLU A 168 1.68 14.36 1.40
C GLU A 168 0.89 13.07 1.58
N HIS A 169 -0.09 12.87 0.68
CA HIS A 169 -0.86 11.64 0.65
C HIS A 169 -0.02 10.48 0.14
N GLY A 170 -0.07 9.37 0.84
CA GLY A 170 0.46 8.09 0.38
C GLY A 170 -0.46 7.40 -0.62
N ARG A 171 0.00 6.24 -1.10
CA ARG A 171 -0.71 5.41 -2.05
C ARG A 171 -0.50 3.93 -1.74
N LYS A 172 -1.58 3.13 -1.81
CA LYS A 172 -1.53 1.68 -1.62
C LYS A 172 -2.36 0.96 -2.68
N LEU A 173 -1.87 -0.16 -3.15
CA LEU A 173 -2.60 -1.04 -4.07
C LEU A 173 -3.90 -1.53 -3.40
N ARG A 174 -4.94 -1.75 -4.20
CA ARG A 174 -6.14 -2.50 -3.79
C ARG A 174 -5.89 -3.99 -4.05
N ASP A 175 -5.14 -4.63 -3.16
CA ASP A 175 -4.60 -5.98 -3.31
C ASP A 175 -5.68 -7.03 -3.62
N ASN A 176 -6.76 -7.04 -2.83
CA ASN A 176 -7.87 -7.97 -3.01
C ASN A 176 -8.48 -7.85 -4.41
N LEU A 177 -8.73 -6.62 -4.86
CA LEU A 177 -9.31 -6.38 -6.19
C LEU A 177 -8.41 -6.89 -7.32
N LEU A 178 -7.09 -6.73 -7.19
CA LEU A 178 -6.15 -7.25 -8.17
C LEU A 178 -6.09 -8.77 -8.12
N THR A 179 -6.05 -9.36 -6.92
CA THR A 179 -6.07 -10.81 -6.70
C THR A 179 -7.30 -11.46 -7.34
N ASP A 180 -8.49 -10.91 -7.08
CA ASP A 180 -9.75 -11.44 -7.65
C ASP A 180 -9.75 -11.41 -9.18
N LYS A 181 -9.28 -10.29 -9.76
CA LYS A 181 -9.18 -10.16 -11.22
C LYS A 181 -8.17 -11.11 -11.83
N LEU A 182 -7.03 -11.33 -11.17
CA LEU A 182 -6.03 -12.29 -11.61
C LEU A 182 -6.56 -13.70 -11.55
N ASN A 183 -7.20 -14.10 -10.46
CA ASN A 183 -7.81 -15.43 -10.29
C ASN A 183 -8.88 -15.67 -11.35
N ALA A 184 -9.76 -14.71 -11.59
CA ALA A 184 -10.77 -14.80 -12.64
C ALA A 184 -10.15 -14.94 -14.04
N ALA A 185 -9.08 -14.18 -14.32
CA ALA A 185 -8.36 -14.25 -15.59
C ALA A 185 -7.62 -15.58 -15.77
N VAL A 186 -7.03 -16.14 -14.71
CA VAL A 186 -6.33 -17.43 -14.77
C VAL A 186 -7.30 -18.57 -15.12
N LEU A 187 -8.52 -18.54 -14.59
CA LEU A 187 -9.52 -19.60 -14.79
C LEU A 187 -10.33 -19.48 -16.09
N ASN A 188 -10.26 -18.35 -16.79
CA ASN A 188 -11.04 -18.11 -18.00
C ASN A 188 -10.13 -17.90 -19.21
N ALA A 189 -10.17 -18.85 -20.15
CA ALA A 189 -9.39 -18.80 -21.38
C ALA A 189 -9.69 -17.58 -22.28
N ASN A 190 -10.90 -17.03 -22.17
CA ASN A 190 -11.38 -15.88 -22.95
C ASN A 190 -11.24 -14.55 -22.20
N ALA A 191 -10.70 -14.55 -20.97
CA ALA A 191 -10.51 -13.33 -20.21
C ALA A 191 -9.43 -12.43 -20.83
N ASP A 192 -9.62 -11.12 -20.67
CA ASP A 192 -8.58 -10.16 -21.01
C ASP A 192 -7.32 -10.45 -20.18
N ARG A 193 -6.20 -10.53 -20.85
CA ARG A 193 -4.87 -10.73 -20.24
C ARG A 193 -4.18 -9.43 -19.84
N THR A 194 -4.89 -8.30 -19.95
CA THR A 194 -4.39 -6.99 -19.52
C THR A 194 -5.32 -6.44 -18.43
N ILE A 195 -4.80 -6.30 -17.22
CA ILE A 195 -5.55 -5.87 -16.04
C ILE A 195 -4.99 -4.53 -15.57
N ALA A 196 -5.88 -3.54 -15.42
CA ALA A 196 -5.50 -2.30 -14.77
C ALA A 196 -5.48 -2.48 -13.24
N ALA A 197 -4.32 -2.20 -12.62
CA ALA A 197 -4.21 -2.10 -11.17
C ALA A 197 -4.97 -0.86 -10.68
N ARG A 198 -5.51 -0.92 -9.48
CA ARG A 198 -6.18 0.20 -8.82
C ARG A 198 -5.56 0.42 -7.46
N THR A 199 -5.34 1.69 -7.11
CA THR A 199 -4.80 2.12 -5.84
C THR A 199 -5.87 2.85 -5.02
N ARG A 200 -5.56 3.07 -3.75
CA ARG A 200 -6.26 4.00 -2.88
C ARG A 200 -5.27 4.96 -2.28
N SER A 201 -5.69 6.19 -2.02
CA SER A 201 -4.92 7.17 -1.27
C SER A 201 -4.84 6.75 0.20
N LEU A 202 -3.70 7.03 0.81
CA LEU A 202 -3.50 6.98 2.26
C LEU A 202 -3.38 8.43 2.73
N ALA A 203 -4.22 8.81 3.68
CA ALA A 203 -4.11 10.13 4.30
C ALA A 203 -2.90 10.15 5.25
N PRO A 204 -2.22 11.29 5.39
CA PRO A 204 -1.25 11.52 6.46
C PRO A 204 -1.96 11.47 7.82
N GLU A 205 -1.21 11.22 8.89
CA GLU A 205 -1.72 11.24 10.25
C GLU A 205 -1.89 12.68 10.75
N VAL A 206 -0.97 13.58 10.35
CA VAL A 206 -0.97 14.99 10.73
C VAL A 206 -1.11 15.87 9.50
N THR A 207 -2.13 16.70 9.48
CA THR A 207 -2.40 17.70 8.43
C THR A 207 -1.76 19.04 8.77
N VAL A 208 -1.72 19.98 7.81
CA VAL A 208 -1.23 21.37 8.05
C VAL A 208 -2.03 22.08 9.14
N ASP A 209 -3.35 21.88 9.17
CA ASP A 209 -4.20 22.50 10.18
C ASP A 209 -3.94 21.93 11.58
N GLU A 210 -3.68 20.65 11.69
CA GLU A 210 -3.35 19.99 12.96
C GLU A 210 -1.98 20.42 13.48
N VAL A 211 -0.97 20.54 12.61
CA VAL A 211 0.33 21.10 12.97
C VAL A 211 0.19 22.54 13.48
N ALA A 212 -0.62 23.40 12.83
CA ALA A 212 -0.84 24.75 13.28
C ALA A 212 -1.55 24.80 14.65
N ALA A 213 -2.40 23.82 14.94
CA ALA A 213 -3.06 23.70 16.25
C ALA A 213 -2.11 23.16 17.33
N GLU A 214 -1.17 22.28 16.97
CA GLU A 214 -0.12 21.78 17.88
C GLU A 214 0.85 22.87 18.29
N TYR A 215 1.18 23.80 17.38
CA TYR A 215 2.09 24.92 17.62
C TYR A 215 1.36 26.28 17.55
N PRO A 216 0.47 26.59 18.53
CA PRO A 216 -0.24 27.89 18.55
C PRO A 216 0.69 29.07 18.66
N THR A 217 1.84 28.87 19.33
CA THR A 217 2.94 29.81 19.44
C THR A 217 4.28 29.12 19.15
N TYR A 218 5.20 29.86 18.53
CA TYR A 218 6.55 29.40 18.23
C TYR A 218 7.52 30.60 18.26
N LEU A 219 8.77 30.36 18.65
CA LEU A 219 9.82 31.38 18.65
C LEU A 219 10.97 30.94 17.75
N THR A 220 11.53 31.87 16.97
CA THR A 220 12.82 31.66 16.31
C THR A 220 13.77 32.79 16.68
N LEU A 221 14.99 32.43 17.01
CA LEU A 221 16.06 33.38 17.33
C LEU A 221 17.20 33.22 16.33
N ASP A 222 17.43 34.26 15.56
CA ASP A 222 18.62 34.42 14.71
C ASP A 222 19.68 35.20 15.53
N ARG A 223 20.72 34.50 15.95
CA ARG A 223 21.83 35.11 16.73
C ARG A 223 22.68 36.03 15.85
N GLY A 224 22.80 35.75 14.56
CA GLY A 224 23.61 36.56 13.64
C GLY A 224 22.99 37.94 13.39
N SER A 225 21.69 38.02 13.31
CA SER A 225 20.96 39.28 13.15
C SER A 225 20.43 39.87 14.47
N TYR A 226 20.63 39.20 15.60
CA TYR A 226 20.12 39.61 16.92
C TYR A 226 18.59 39.79 16.94
N THR A 227 17.90 38.87 16.31
CA THR A 227 16.45 39.01 16.03
C THR A 227 15.68 37.82 16.59
N LEU A 228 14.75 38.10 17.52
CA LEU A 228 13.79 37.11 18.00
C LEU A 228 12.46 37.33 17.27
N ARG A 229 11.92 36.30 16.67
CA ARG A 229 10.63 36.32 15.98
C ARG A 229 9.60 35.51 16.76
N PHE A 230 8.43 36.09 16.94
CA PHE A 230 7.28 35.45 17.53
C PHE A 230 6.29 35.08 16.43
N TRP A 231 5.92 33.81 16.39
CA TRP A 231 4.98 33.25 15.43
C TRP A 231 3.72 32.80 16.15
N LYS A 232 2.55 33.15 15.61
CA LYS A 232 1.24 32.75 16.11
C LYS A 232 0.51 31.97 15.03
N ASN A 233 0.09 30.72 15.33
CA ASN A 233 -0.47 29.80 14.35
C ASN A 233 0.44 29.69 13.10
N LEU A 234 1.73 29.55 13.31
CA LEU A 234 2.79 29.43 12.31
C LEU A 234 2.91 30.64 11.34
N LYS A 235 2.36 31.80 11.70
CA LYS A 235 2.48 33.05 10.96
C LYS A 235 3.27 34.06 11.78
N LEU A 236 4.20 34.78 11.15
CA LEU A 236 4.97 35.82 11.82
C LEU A 236 4.03 36.88 12.40
N ALA A 237 4.03 37.00 13.70
CA ALA A 237 3.21 37.98 14.42
C ALA A 237 4.02 39.21 14.81
N LYS A 238 5.25 39.02 15.32
CA LYS A 238 6.11 40.13 15.76
C LYS A 238 7.60 39.78 15.69
N THR A 239 8.42 40.82 15.58
CA THR A 239 9.88 40.74 15.56
C THR A 239 10.44 41.66 16.63
N TYR A 240 11.42 41.16 17.40
CA TYR A 240 12.09 41.87 18.48
C TYR A 240 13.59 41.95 18.23
N THR A 241 14.20 43.10 18.51
CA THR A 241 15.65 43.21 18.54
C THR A 241 16.15 42.80 19.96
N VAL A 242 17.07 41.86 20.00
CA VAL A 242 17.55 41.28 21.27
C VAL A 242 19.07 41.38 21.40
N ALA A 243 19.60 41.14 22.59
CA ALA A 243 21.03 40.85 22.76
C ALA A 243 21.18 39.37 23.06
N VAL A 244 22.23 38.76 22.50
CA VAL A 244 22.59 37.35 22.68
C VAL A 244 23.92 37.17 23.40
N GLY A 245 24.29 35.93 23.70
CA GLY A 245 25.58 35.60 24.34
C GLY A 245 26.79 36.10 23.53
N GLN A 246 27.77 36.63 24.24
CA GLN A 246 29.04 37.06 23.65
C GLN A 246 29.95 35.87 23.32
N GLU A 247 31.02 36.11 22.60
CA GLU A 247 32.05 35.12 22.29
C GLU A 247 32.56 34.39 23.54
N GLY A 248 32.52 33.06 23.54
CA GLY A 248 32.89 32.20 24.67
C GLY A 248 31.75 31.96 25.68
N LEU A 249 30.61 32.66 25.54
CA LEU A 249 29.39 32.50 26.35
C LEU A 249 28.15 32.61 25.45
N GLU A 250 28.18 31.91 24.32
CA GLU A 250 27.17 32.00 23.30
C GLU A 250 25.80 31.49 23.79
N THR A 251 24.72 32.09 23.29
CA THR A 251 23.38 31.51 23.41
C THR A 251 23.36 30.18 22.64
N PRO A 252 23.01 29.06 23.28
CA PRO A 252 23.13 27.73 22.64
C PRO A 252 22.21 27.59 21.42
N GLU A 253 22.75 27.01 20.33
CA GLU A 253 21.96 26.65 19.15
C GLU A 253 21.15 25.39 19.38
N GLY A 254 19.99 25.30 18.73
CA GLY A 254 19.15 24.12 18.75
C GLY A 254 17.67 24.42 18.90
N LEU A 255 16.89 23.35 19.00
CA LEU A 255 15.47 23.40 19.30
C LEU A 255 15.26 23.14 20.79
N TYR A 256 14.65 24.09 21.45
CA TYR A 256 14.32 24.06 22.88
C TYR A 256 12.85 24.39 23.09
N SER A 257 12.43 24.50 24.34
CA SER A 257 11.10 24.98 24.74
C SER A 257 11.20 25.93 25.94
N ILE A 258 10.16 26.73 26.13
CA ILE A 258 10.04 27.54 27.35
C ILE A 258 9.71 26.62 28.52
N GLU A 259 10.65 26.43 29.43
CA GLU A 259 10.59 25.49 30.56
C GLU A 259 10.06 26.12 31.85
N SER A 260 10.30 27.44 32.03
CA SER A 260 9.82 28.20 33.20
C SER A 260 9.45 29.62 32.84
N LYS A 261 8.50 30.18 33.60
CA LYS A 261 8.04 31.57 33.45
C LYS A 261 7.90 32.21 34.84
N GLU A 262 8.52 33.37 35.04
CA GLU A 262 8.47 34.08 36.30
C GLU A 262 8.23 35.59 36.08
N VAL A 263 7.39 36.17 36.91
CA VAL A 263 7.16 37.62 37.02
C VAL A 263 8.04 38.11 38.18
N GLU A 264 8.80 39.18 37.94
CA GLU A 264 9.74 39.74 38.95
C GLU A 264 10.65 38.61 39.55
N PRO A 265 11.42 37.91 38.70
CA PRO A 265 12.16 36.72 39.13
C PRO A 265 13.26 37.07 40.21
N THR A 266 13.55 36.09 41.06
CA THR A 266 14.78 36.12 41.82
C THR A 266 15.90 35.60 40.93
N TRP A 267 17.01 36.33 40.80
CA TRP A 267 18.13 35.88 40.03
C TRP A 267 19.04 34.96 40.90
N HIS A 268 19.06 33.68 40.55
CA HIS A 268 20.02 32.74 41.12
C HIS A 268 21.31 32.79 40.27
N VAL A 269 22.33 33.43 40.84
CA VAL A 269 23.59 33.66 40.14
C VAL A 269 24.31 32.33 39.95
N PRO A 270 24.63 31.91 38.70
CA PRO A 270 25.33 30.65 38.50
C PRO A 270 26.74 30.68 39.09
N GLU A 271 27.24 29.48 39.46
CA GLU A 271 28.61 29.29 39.94
C GLU A 271 29.61 29.28 38.76
N SER A 272 29.70 30.38 38.05
CA SER A 272 30.54 30.55 36.87
C SER A 272 31.65 31.60 37.15
N ASP A 273 32.81 31.46 36.54
CA ASP A 273 33.96 32.36 36.73
C ASP A 273 33.60 33.82 36.43
N TRP A 274 32.75 34.08 35.46
CA TRP A 274 32.30 35.43 35.11
C TRP A 274 31.43 36.11 36.18
N ALA A 275 30.81 35.33 37.07
CA ALA A 275 29.98 35.88 38.16
C ALA A 275 30.78 36.46 39.32
N GLY A 276 32.05 36.15 39.43
CA GLY A 276 32.95 36.69 40.43
C GLY A 276 32.41 36.51 41.87
N GLU A 277 32.38 37.59 42.66
CA GLU A 277 31.91 37.57 44.04
C GLU A 277 30.40 37.31 44.19
N LEU A 278 29.64 37.40 43.12
CA LEU A 278 28.18 37.13 43.11
C LEU A 278 27.85 35.65 42.91
N ALA A 279 28.82 34.81 42.51
CA ALA A 279 28.60 33.40 42.25
C ALA A 279 27.86 32.69 43.41
N GLY A 280 26.80 31.93 43.10
CA GLY A 280 25.97 31.21 44.07
C GLY A 280 25.02 32.07 44.90
N GLN A 281 25.01 33.39 44.75
CA GLN A 281 24.10 34.29 45.47
C GLN A 281 22.72 34.30 44.84
N SER A 282 21.72 34.70 45.63
CA SER A 282 20.34 34.95 45.16
C SER A 282 20.03 36.44 45.31
N ILE A 283 19.75 37.10 44.19
CA ILE A 283 19.43 38.52 44.15
C ILE A 283 17.88 38.65 43.96
N PRO A 284 17.20 39.19 44.97
CA PRO A 284 15.73 39.35 44.92
C PRO A 284 15.31 40.36 43.83
N PRO A 285 14.02 40.37 43.45
CA PRO A 285 13.47 41.37 42.52
C PRO A 285 13.81 42.81 42.98
N GLY A 286 14.09 43.67 42.03
CA GLY A 286 14.39 45.09 42.29
C GLY A 286 15.43 45.69 41.34
N PRO A 287 15.86 46.94 41.62
CA PRO A 287 16.74 47.66 40.69
C PRO A 287 18.10 47.02 40.45
N SER A 288 18.62 46.23 41.40
CA SER A 288 19.90 45.52 41.27
C SER A 288 19.80 44.18 40.54
N ASN A 289 18.61 43.65 40.33
CA ASN A 289 18.40 42.38 39.64
C ASN A 289 18.47 42.57 38.11
N PRO A 290 19.42 41.94 37.42
CA PRO A 290 19.58 42.14 35.97
C PRO A 290 18.47 41.49 35.11
N LEU A 291 17.69 40.55 35.66
CA LEU A 291 16.63 39.88 34.92
C LEU A 291 15.36 40.76 34.75
N LYS A 292 15.24 41.77 35.62
CA LYS A 292 14.14 42.74 35.57
C LYS A 292 12.75 42.12 35.69
N ALA A 293 11.84 42.50 34.78
CA ALA A 293 10.42 42.30 34.94
C ALA A 293 9.94 40.86 34.71
N ARG A 294 10.55 40.14 33.80
CA ARG A 294 10.12 38.80 33.36
C ARG A 294 11.31 37.88 33.09
N TRP A 295 11.11 36.60 33.36
CA TRP A 295 11.99 35.52 33.01
C TRP A 295 11.21 34.41 32.27
N MET A 296 11.77 33.91 31.17
CA MET A 296 11.35 32.72 30.46
C MET A 296 12.58 31.82 30.27
N GLY A 297 12.69 30.76 31.09
CA GLY A 297 13.80 29.80 31.02
C GLY A 297 13.69 28.90 29.80
N ILE A 298 14.85 28.65 29.14
CA ILE A 298 14.92 27.87 27.91
C ILE A 298 15.73 26.57 28.15
N PHE A 299 16.95 26.69 28.67
CA PHE A 299 17.90 25.57 28.77
C PHE A 299 19.02 25.90 29.77
N GLU A 300 19.32 24.97 30.70
CA GLU A 300 20.46 25.02 31.61
C GLU A 300 20.79 26.42 32.19
N GLY A 301 19.80 27.16 32.62
CA GLY A 301 19.96 28.50 33.17
C GLY A 301 20.05 29.62 32.13
N ALA A 302 20.02 29.33 30.84
CA ALA A 302 19.79 30.32 29.80
C ALA A 302 18.30 30.61 29.67
N GLY A 303 17.93 31.87 29.42
CA GLY A 303 16.54 32.27 29.26
C GLY A 303 16.40 33.63 28.60
N ILE A 304 15.16 34.04 28.37
CA ILE A 304 14.79 35.36 27.86
C ILE A 304 14.38 36.23 29.04
N HIS A 305 14.94 37.43 29.14
CA HIS A 305 14.64 38.35 30.24
C HIS A 305 14.71 39.82 29.82
N GLY A 306 14.21 40.70 30.67
CA GLY A 306 14.26 42.14 30.45
C GLY A 306 15.67 42.75 30.73
N THR A 307 15.94 43.88 30.12
CA THR A 307 17.12 44.68 30.44
C THR A 307 16.84 46.19 30.43
N GLU A 308 17.45 46.92 31.34
CA GLU A 308 17.52 48.39 31.29
C GLU A 308 18.66 48.89 30.37
N GLU A 309 19.64 48.02 30.07
CA GLU A 309 20.76 48.29 29.16
C GLU A 309 20.34 48.14 27.71
N THR A 310 19.47 49.04 27.26
CA THR A 310 18.91 48.99 25.87
C THR A 310 19.96 49.21 24.78
N SER A 311 21.11 49.80 25.12
CA SER A 311 22.23 49.95 24.22
C SER A 311 22.91 48.62 23.88
N SER A 312 22.71 47.55 24.66
CA SER A 312 23.18 46.21 24.36
C SER A 312 22.34 45.46 23.33
N LEU A 313 21.14 45.91 23.09
CA LEU A 313 20.24 45.28 22.07
C LEU A 313 20.84 45.43 20.67
N GLY A 314 20.74 44.36 19.87
CA GLY A 314 21.38 44.27 18.55
C GLY A 314 22.86 43.89 18.62
N THR A 315 23.32 43.36 19.75
CA THR A 315 24.73 42.96 19.93
C THR A 315 24.87 41.64 20.68
N ALA A 316 26.07 41.05 20.63
CA ALA A 316 26.48 39.91 21.43
C ALA A 316 27.09 40.41 22.76
N ALA A 317 26.26 40.67 23.77
CA ALA A 317 26.68 41.35 25.03
C ALA A 317 26.24 40.62 26.29
N SER A 318 25.57 39.47 26.21
CA SER A 318 25.14 38.72 27.38
C SER A 318 26.10 37.56 27.72
N HIS A 319 25.84 36.86 28.82
CA HIS A 319 26.52 35.66 29.22
C HIS A 319 25.71 34.38 28.89
N GLY A 320 25.05 34.37 27.71
CA GLY A 320 24.27 33.22 27.19
C GLY A 320 22.75 33.46 27.17
N CYS A 321 22.22 34.37 27.99
CA CYS A 321 20.80 34.72 27.99
C CYS A 321 20.42 35.63 26.81
N VAL A 322 19.14 35.66 26.48
CA VAL A 322 18.53 36.56 25.48
C VAL A 322 17.96 37.77 26.22
N ARG A 323 18.52 38.96 25.96
CA ARG A 323 18.03 40.20 26.56
C ARG A 323 17.06 40.92 25.66
N MET A 324 15.95 41.37 26.22
CA MET A 324 14.93 42.18 25.54
C MET A 324 14.70 43.51 26.27
N SER A 325 14.12 44.49 25.59
CA SER A 325 13.61 45.66 26.31
C SER A 325 12.53 45.24 27.33
N ILE A 326 12.38 45.97 28.43
CA ILE A 326 11.36 45.64 29.44
C ILE A 326 9.94 45.58 28.82
N PRO A 327 9.51 46.58 28.02
CA PRO A 327 8.21 46.49 27.38
C PRO A 327 8.03 45.30 26.48
N ASP A 328 9.04 44.93 25.69
CA ASP A 328 8.97 43.80 24.74
C ASP A 328 8.91 42.46 25.47
N VAL A 329 9.69 42.28 26.55
CA VAL A 329 9.67 41.00 27.28
C VAL A 329 8.37 40.86 28.07
N GLU A 330 7.76 41.92 28.55
CA GLU A 330 6.44 41.91 29.21
C GLU A 330 5.36 41.50 28.20
N GLU A 331 5.37 42.08 27.02
CA GLU A 331 4.42 41.71 25.94
C GLU A 331 4.60 40.24 25.51
N LEU A 332 5.82 39.82 25.21
CA LEU A 332 6.10 38.44 24.79
C LEU A 332 5.73 37.43 25.86
N TYR A 333 5.94 37.77 27.14
CA TYR A 333 5.64 36.89 28.26
C TYR A 333 4.13 36.55 28.32
N GLU A 334 3.25 37.47 28.01
CA GLU A 334 1.78 37.26 28.03
C GLU A 334 1.30 36.37 26.86
N GLU A 335 2.06 36.33 25.75
CA GLU A 335 1.72 35.56 24.53
C GLU A 335 2.29 34.15 24.50
N VAL A 336 3.35 33.90 25.28
CA VAL A 336 4.09 32.64 25.27
C VAL A 336 3.67 31.76 26.44
N GLU A 337 3.40 30.47 26.17
CA GLU A 337 3.04 29.47 27.18
C GLU A 337 4.25 28.58 27.54
N LEU A 338 4.16 27.86 28.66
CA LEU A 338 5.12 26.77 28.96
C LEU A 338 5.04 25.72 27.86
N GLY A 339 6.19 25.23 27.42
CA GLY A 339 6.30 24.28 26.33
C GLY A 339 6.34 24.92 24.93
N THR A 340 6.16 26.26 24.81
CA THR A 340 6.33 26.94 23.51
C THR A 340 7.72 26.65 22.95
N PRO A 341 7.81 26.09 21.71
CA PRO A 341 9.10 25.81 21.09
C PRO A 341 9.85 27.12 20.76
N ILE A 342 11.17 27.05 20.92
CA ILE A 342 12.09 28.08 20.44
C ILE A 342 13.22 27.42 19.68
N TYR A 343 13.38 27.79 18.41
CA TYR A 343 14.56 27.41 17.62
C TYR A 343 15.58 28.56 17.65
N ILE A 344 16.82 28.22 17.98
CA ILE A 344 17.94 29.17 18.06
C ILE A 344 18.95 28.78 16.98
N GLY A 345 19.20 29.68 16.04
CA GLY A 345 20.14 29.49 14.95
C GLY A 345 20.97 30.74 14.65
N ASN A 346 21.73 30.69 13.56
CA ASN A 346 22.50 31.79 13.00
C ASN A 346 21.89 32.31 11.72
#